data_1a728d5540105a8eb15336cd3ffde1f6
#
_entry.id   1a728d5540105a8eb15336cd3ffde1f6
#
_cell.length_a   1.000
_cell.length_b   1.000
_cell.length_c   1.000
_cell.angle_alpha   90.00
_cell.angle_beta   90.00
_cell.angle_gamma   90.00
#
_symmetry.space_group_name_H-M   'P 1'
#
loop_
_entity.id
_entity.type
_entity.pdbx_description
1 polymer ?
#
loop_
_entity_poly.entity_id
_entity_poly.type
_entity_poly.pdbx_seq_one_letter_code
_entity_poly.pdbx_strand_id
1 'polypeptide(L)'
;MQIPEVIPLMILPNATLFPDALLPLHIFEPRYRRMLSDVLDSHRMFGVALRQSVAGKESPMPIVGVGMVRVCIDGKDGTSNLLLMGMACVEC
;
A
#
# COMPACT_ATOMS: atom_id res chain seq x y z
N MET A 1 14.02 4.72 -11.37
CA MET A 1 13.70 3.57 -10.49
C MET A 1 12.76 2.63 -11.22
N GLN A 2 13.05 1.35 -11.15
CA GLN A 2 12.23 0.33 -11.81
C GLN A 2 11.16 -0.20 -10.84
N ILE A 3 9.92 -0.25 -11.30
CA ILE A 3 8.83 -0.85 -10.52
C ILE A 3 8.88 -2.36 -10.74
N PRO A 4 8.85 -3.17 -9.66
CA PRO A 4 8.81 -4.63 -9.82
C PRO A 4 7.61 -5.10 -10.64
N GLU A 5 7.77 -6.20 -11.36
CA GLU A 5 6.68 -6.78 -12.16
C GLU A 5 5.51 -7.25 -11.29
N VAL A 6 5.82 -7.74 -10.10
CA VAL A 6 4.82 -8.22 -9.14
C VAL A 6 4.99 -7.45 -7.84
N ILE A 7 3.93 -6.78 -7.41
CA ILE A 7 3.89 -6.09 -6.14
C ILE A 7 2.63 -6.50 -5.38
N PRO A 8 2.71 -6.61 -4.05
CA PRO A 8 1.51 -6.86 -3.27
C PRO A 8 0.60 -5.64 -3.27
N LEU A 9 -0.66 -5.86 -2.98
CA LEU A 9 -1.70 -4.84 -3.06
C LEU A 9 -2.39 -4.68 -1.71
N MET A 10 -2.53 -3.43 -1.27
CA MET A 10 -3.34 -3.08 -0.11
C MET A 10 -4.58 -2.34 -0.58
N ILE A 11 -5.75 -2.76 -0.10
CA ILE A 11 -7.02 -2.14 -0.46
C ILE A 11 -7.49 -1.28 0.70
N LEU A 12 -7.68 0.01 0.43
CA LEU A 12 -8.11 0.97 1.45
C LEU A 12 -9.44 1.60 1.07
N PRO A 13 -10.36 1.78 2.04
CA PRO A 13 -11.69 2.32 1.76
C PRO A 13 -11.70 3.83 1.46
N ASN A 14 -10.79 4.60 2.06
CA ASN A 14 -10.87 6.06 2.05
C ASN A 14 -9.55 6.75 1.72
N ALA A 15 -8.63 6.08 1.04
CA ALA A 15 -7.33 6.67 0.77
C ALA A 15 -6.90 6.40 -0.67
N THR A 16 -6.31 7.43 -1.28
CA THR A 16 -5.75 7.36 -2.64
C THR A 16 -4.30 7.81 -2.56
N LEU A 17 -3.43 7.10 -3.26
CA LEU A 17 -2.02 7.45 -3.30
C LEU A 17 -1.67 8.05 -4.65
N PHE A 18 -1.30 9.33 -4.65
CA PHE A 18 -0.85 10.03 -5.85
C PHE A 18 0.68 10.07 -5.92
N PRO A 19 1.27 10.19 -7.12
CA PRO A 19 2.72 10.39 -7.25
C PRO A 19 3.18 11.57 -6.41
N ASP A 20 4.32 11.43 -5.76
CA ASP A 20 4.97 12.41 -4.90
C ASP A 20 4.20 12.75 -3.61
N ALA A 21 3.06 12.13 -3.38
CA ALA A 21 2.32 12.32 -2.12
C ALA A 21 2.85 11.39 -1.03
N LEU A 22 2.71 11.81 0.22
CA LEU A 22 3.01 10.98 1.38
C LEU A 22 1.70 10.53 2.01
N LEU A 23 1.59 9.23 2.26
CA LEU A 23 0.41 8.64 2.87
C LEU A 23 0.81 7.95 4.18
N PRO A 24 0.37 8.48 5.33
CA PRO A 24 0.61 7.77 6.59
C PRO A 24 -0.34 6.59 6.73
N LEU A 25 0.18 5.46 7.14
CA LEU A 25 -0.59 4.23 7.31
C LEU A 25 -0.27 3.59 8.64
N HIS A 26 -1.28 3.01 9.26
CA HIS A 26 -1.14 2.16 10.43
C HIS A 26 -1.47 0.73 10.04
N ILE A 27 -0.49 -0.15 10.09
CA ILE A 27 -0.62 -1.53 9.65
C ILE A 27 -0.89 -2.41 10.86
N PHE A 28 -2.09 -2.96 10.95
CA PHE A 28 -2.52 -3.79 12.06
C PHE A 28 -3.10 -5.14 11.62
N GLU A 29 -3.65 -5.26 10.42
CA GLU A 29 -4.20 -6.53 9.93
C GLU A 29 -3.09 -7.53 9.65
N PRO A 30 -3.24 -8.81 10.07
CA PRO A 30 -2.18 -9.81 9.89
C PRO A 30 -1.71 -9.98 8.46
N ARG A 31 -2.63 -9.94 7.47
CA ARG A 31 -2.27 -10.07 6.06
C ARG A 31 -1.34 -8.93 5.60
N TYR A 32 -1.61 -7.71 6.05
CA TYR A 32 -0.79 -6.55 5.68
C TYR A 32 0.49 -6.46 6.49
N ARG A 33 0.48 -6.96 7.74
CA ARG A 33 1.70 -7.07 8.54
C ARG A 33 2.70 -8.00 7.87
N ARG A 34 2.22 -9.15 7.35
CA ARG A 34 3.05 -10.09 6.62
C ARG A 34 3.55 -9.48 5.30
N MET A 35 2.65 -8.82 4.56
CA MET A 35 3.03 -8.14 3.33
C MET A 35 4.12 -7.10 3.57
N LEU A 36 3.98 -6.28 4.62
CA LEU A 36 4.95 -5.26 4.97
C LEU A 36 6.31 -5.86 5.28
N SER A 37 6.34 -6.93 6.06
CA SER A 37 7.59 -7.63 6.37
C SER A 37 8.30 -8.10 5.09
N ASP A 38 7.55 -8.68 4.17
CA ASP A 38 8.10 -9.18 2.91
C ASP A 38 8.66 -8.05 2.05
N VAL A 39 7.94 -6.94 1.92
CA VAL A 39 8.42 -5.85 1.07
C VAL A 39 9.60 -5.09 1.71
N LEU A 40 9.65 -4.99 3.02
CA LEU A 40 10.79 -4.36 3.71
C LEU A 40 12.08 -5.14 3.48
N ASP A 41 11.98 -6.46 3.31
CA ASP A 41 13.12 -7.32 3.02
C ASP A 41 13.47 -7.37 1.53
N SER A 42 12.75 -6.68 0.69
CA SER A 42 12.96 -6.70 -0.76
C SER A 42 12.98 -5.28 -1.35
N HIS A 43 11.98 -4.93 -2.16
CA HIS A 43 11.97 -3.65 -2.90
C HIS A 43 11.29 -2.50 -2.16
N ARG A 44 10.66 -2.73 -1.01
CA ARG A 44 9.98 -1.74 -0.17
C ARG A 44 8.81 -1.05 -0.86
N MET A 45 8.22 -1.68 -1.89
CA MET A 45 7.10 -1.11 -2.64
C MET A 45 5.87 -2.00 -2.55
N PHE A 46 4.71 -1.34 -2.47
CA PHE A 46 3.43 -2.04 -2.63
C PHE A 46 2.41 -1.09 -3.24
N GLY A 47 1.33 -1.68 -3.79
CA GLY A 47 0.26 -0.91 -4.40
C GLY A 47 -0.84 -0.59 -3.41
N VAL A 48 -1.47 0.56 -3.58
CA VAL A 48 -2.64 0.97 -2.82
C VAL A 48 -3.79 1.17 -3.79
N ALA A 49 -4.85 0.41 -3.61
CA ALA A 49 -6.06 0.52 -4.40
C ALA A 49 -7.20 1.04 -3.54
N LEU A 50 -7.98 1.96 -4.09
CA LEU A 50 -9.17 2.45 -3.41
C LEU A 50 -10.28 1.42 -3.55
N ARG A 51 -10.92 1.07 -2.42
CA ARG A 51 -12.08 0.19 -2.44
C ARG A 51 -13.28 0.96 -3.00
N GLN A 52 -13.96 0.39 -3.99
CA GLN A 52 -15.19 0.95 -4.51
C GLN A 52 -16.34 -0.03 -4.36
N SER A 53 -17.54 0.52 -4.17
CA SER A 53 -18.77 -0.28 -4.12
C SER A 53 -19.55 -0.06 -5.39
N VAL A 54 -19.78 -1.12 -6.17
CA VAL A 54 -20.58 -1.08 -7.38
C VAL A 54 -21.62 -2.19 -7.31
N ALA A 55 -22.89 -1.80 -7.42
CA ALA A 55 -24.02 -2.74 -7.35
C ALA A 55 -23.98 -3.63 -6.10
N GLY A 56 -23.58 -3.05 -4.96
CA GLY A 56 -23.51 -3.78 -3.69
C GLY A 56 -22.28 -4.64 -3.52
N LYS A 57 -21.36 -4.64 -4.48
CA LYS A 57 -20.11 -5.40 -4.39
C LYS A 57 -18.94 -4.45 -4.24
N GLU A 58 -18.01 -4.79 -3.36
CA GLU A 58 -16.77 -4.06 -3.19
C GLU A 58 -15.70 -4.66 -4.10
N SER A 59 -15.01 -3.79 -4.84
CA SER A 59 -13.89 -4.19 -5.69
C SER A 59 -12.84 -3.09 -5.70
N PRO A 60 -11.56 -3.41 -5.93
CA PRO A 60 -10.56 -2.37 -6.10
C PRO A 60 -10.79 -1.61 -7.40
N MET A 61 -10.41 -0.33 -7.41
CA MET A 61 -10.42 0.45 -8.63
C MET A 61 -9.34 -0.06 -9.59
N PRO A 62 -9.53 0.13 -10.92
CA PRO A 62 -8.56 -0.39 -11.89
C PRO A 62 -7.19 0.31 -11.86
N ILE A 63 -7.12 1.50 -11.27
CA ILE A 63 -5.86 2.24 -11.15
C ILE A 63 -5.34 2.12 -9.74
N VAL A 64 -4.08 1.76 -9.61
CA VAL A 64 -3.41 1.52 -8.34
C VAL A 64 -2.25 2.50 -8.20
N GLY A 65 -2.18 3.17 -7.05
CA GLY A 65 -0.99 3.94 -6.70
C GLY A 65 0.10 3.01 -6.20
N VAL A 66 1.28 3.10 -6.77
CA VAL A 66 2.45 2.35 -6.31
C VAL A 66 3.25 3.23 -5.37
N GLY A 67 3.51 2.74 -4.17
CA GLY A 67 4.25 3.49 -3.17
C GLY A 67 5.48 2.76 -2.66
N MET A 68 6.44 3.55 -2.20
CA MET A 68 7.64 3.05 -1.54
C MET A 68 7.59 3.44 -0.07
N VAL A 69 7.93 2.51 0.81
CA VAL A 69 7.99 2.77 2.25
C VAL A 69 9.20 3.65 2.54
N ARG A 70 8.95 4.88 3.02
CA ARG A 70 10.01 5.82 3.36
C ARG A 70 10.46 5.68 4.80
N VAL A 71 9.50 5.56 5.71
CA VAL A 71 9.76 5.42 7.15
C VAL A 71 8.81 4.36 7.69
N CYS A 72 9.31 3.49 8.52
CA CYS A 72 8.49 2.47 9.18
C CYS A 72 8.94 2.37 10.63
N ILE A 73 7.99 2.52 11.55
CA ILE A 73 8.23 2.41 12.99
C ILE A 73 7.35 1.30 13.54
N ASP A 74 7.97 0.29 14.10
CA ASP A 74 7.24 -0.84 14.68
C ASP A 74 6.76 -0.51 16.09
N GLY A 75 5.50 -0.86 16.36
CA GLY A 75 4.94 -0.78 17.70
C GLY A 75 5.28 -2.01 18.52
N LYS A 76 5.06 -1.92 19.82
CA LYS A 76 5.32 -3.03 20.76
C LYS A 76 4.34 -4.19 20.57
N ASP A 77 3.20 -3.91 19.98
CA ASP A 77 2.09 -4.88 19.76
C ASP A 77 2.19 -5.60 18.43
N GLY A 78 3.27 -5.40 17.67
CA GLY A 78 3.44 -6.00 16.35
C GLY A 78 2.80 -5.21 15.22
N THR A 79 2.18 -4.07 15.51
CA THR A 79 1.68 -3.16 14.47
C THR A 79 2.79 -2.24 14.00
N SER A 80 2.57 -1.53 12.89
CA SER A 80 3.57 -0.61 12.34
C SER A 80 2.91 0.68 11.87
N ASN A 81 3.59 1.79 12.09
CA ASN A 81 3.24 3.08 11.50
C ASN A 81 4.25 3.41 10.42
N LEU A 82 3.79 3.74 9.23
CA LEU A 82 4.69 4.02 8.12
C LEU A 82 4.25 5.24 7.33
N LEU A 83 5.21 5.79 6.59
CA LEU A 83 4.96 6.79 5.56
C LEU A 83 5.25 6.15 4.21
N LEU A 84 4.23 6.11 3.36
CA LEU A 84 4.33 5.59 2.01
C LEU A 84 4.40 6.77 1.03
N MET A 85 5.43 6.80 0.19
CA MET A 85 5.56 7.83 -0.82
C MET A 85 5.07 7.31 -2.16
N GLY A 86 4.13 8.04 -2.79
CA GLY A 86 3.64 7.68 -4.12
C GLY A 86 4.73 7.81 -5.16
N MET A 87 4.94 6.76 -5.95
CA MET A 87 5.93 6.71 -7.01
C MET A 87 5.29 6.80 -8.38
N ALA A 88 4.17 6.11 -8.58
CA ALA A 88 3.50 6.05 -9.88
C ALA A 88 2.06 5.58 -9.71
N CYS A 89 1.25 5.80 -10.74
CA CYS A 89 -0.05 5.16 -10.86
C CYS A 89 0.02 4.16 -12.01
N VAL A 90 -0.47 2.94 -11.76
CA VAL A 90 -0.47 1.89 -12.77
C VAL A 90 -1.87 1.32 -12.91
N GLU A 91 -2.15 0.80 -14.09
CA GLU A 91 -3.43 0.15 -14.38
C GLU A 91 -3.32 -1.33 -14.02
N CYS A 92 -4.36 -1.84 -13.36
CA CYS A 92 -4.41 -3.25 -12.99
C CYS A 92 -4.69 -4.14 -14.20
#